data_8c87b8af857652b9afe0595888f6d4b5
#
_entry.id   8c87b8af857652b9afe0595888f6d4b5
#
_cell.length_a   1.000
_cell.length_b   1.000
_cell.length_c   1.000
_cell.angle_alpha   90.00
_cell.angle_beta   90.00
_cell.angle_gamma   90.00
#
_symmetry.space_group_name_H-M   'P 1'
#
loop_
_entity.id
_entity.type
_entity.pdbx_description
1 polymer ?
#
loop_
_entity_poly.entity_id
_entity_poly.type
_entity_poly.pdbx_seq_one_letter_code
_entity_poly.pdbx_strand_id
1 'polypeptide(L)'
;NFAVVLNKNDTLLDFMQNENYILPAEWHRQACVQLTWPHEDTDWLPYLDDITETFVQIAKAVAHYEPLVIAAKHPDAVCAELEESLSAEEMSNVRIYECDNNDTWARDHAFITLIPTVGCNGIHVGGAAVSAAPTEQTVRDCGKNAVVSCRLLDFRFNGWGEKFAADKDNLINRTLFGSGVFGGERVDYDDFVLEGGSIESDGRGTVLTTSVCLMAPNRNQPMTQAEVEQVLKERLCARKIVWFDHGQLIGD
;
A
#
# COMPACT_ATOMS: atom_id res chain seq x y z
N ASN A 1 11.31 21.40 33.47
CA ASN A 1 9.85 21.29 33.50
C ASN A 1 9.26 22.02 32.30
N PHE A 2 9.15 21.36 31.15
CA PHE A 2 8.29 21.80 30.06
C PHE A 2 7.10 20.86 30.04
N ALA A 3 5.93 21.33 30.51
CA ALA A 3 4.68 20.67 30.34
C ALA A 3 4.26 20.90 28.87
N VAL A 4 4.30 19.87 28.04
CA VAL A 4 3.61 19.86 26.75
C VAL A 4 2.13 19.76 27.06
N VAL A 5 1.41 20.87 26.91
CA VAL A 5 -0.04 20.89 26.95
C VAL A 5 -0.52 20.35 25.60
N LEU A 6 -0.79 19.04 25.55
CA LEU A 6 -1.52 18.45 24.44
C LEU A 6 -2.92 19.06 24.43
N ASN A 7 -3.32 19.58 23.30
CA ASN A 7 -4.64 20.16 23.11
C ASN A 7 -5.65 19.00 23.11
N LYS A 8 -6.43 18.86 24.17
CA LYS A 8 -7.39 17.76 24.37
C LYS A 8 -8.44 17.62 23.26
N ASN A 9 -8.57 18.64 22.41
CA ASN A 9 -9.54 18.62 21.31
C ASN A 9 -9.00 17.89 20.09
N ASP A 10 -7.68 17.89 19.83
CA ASP A 10 -7.10 17.22 18.66
C ASP A 10 -7.14 15.70 18.80
N THR A 11 -6.86 15.18 20.00
CA THR A 11 -6.88 13.72 20.27
C THR A 11 -8.27 13.10 20.23
N LEU A 12 -9.33 13.86 20.55
CA LEU A 12 -10.70 13.34 20.52
C LEU A 12 -11.26 13.32 19.10
N LEU A 13 -10.90 14.30 18.27
CA LEU A 13 -11.31 14.36 16.87
C LEU A 13 -10.61 13.26 16.05
N ASP A 14 -9.30 13.05 16.27
CA ASP A 14 -8.52 11.98 15.62
C ASP A 14 -9.02 10.60 16.04
N PHE A 15 -9.35 10.40 17.32
CA PHE A 15 -9.90 9.14 17.81
C PHE A 15 -11.28 8.85 17.21
N MET A 16 -12.16 9.85 17.09
CA MET A 16 -13.47 9.71 16.45
C MET A 16 -13.39 9.52 14.93
N GLN A 17 -12.35 10.03 14.27
CA GLN A 17 -12.12 9.80 12.84
C GLN A 17 -11.61 8.38 12.57
N ASN A 18 -10.87 7.78 13.49
CA ASN A 18 -10.34 6.42 13.35
C ASN A 18 -11.42 5.33 13.47
N GLU A 19 -12.54 5.56 14.16
CA GLU A 19 -13.65 4.61 14.22
C GLU A 19 -14.34 4.37 12.87
N ASN A 20 -14.13 5.26 11.90
CA ASN A 20 -14.74 5.17 10.57
C ASN A 20 -13.92 4.36 9.55
N TYR A 21 -12.73 3.88 9.93
CA TYR A 21 -11.85 3.13 9.04
C TYR A 21 -11.37 1.83 9.68
N ILE A 22 -10.99 0.89 8.83
CA ILE A 22 -10.38 -0.38 9.24
C ILE A 22 -9.31 -0.80 8.23
N LEU A 23 -8.23 -1.40 8.72
CA LEU A 23 -7.29 -2.13 7.89
C LEU A 23 -7.94 -3.45 7.49
N PRO A 24 -8.21 -3.70 6.19
CA PRO A 24 -8.85 -4.93 5.74
C PRO A 24 -7.94 -6.14 5.95
N ALA A 25 -8.54 -7.32 5.98
CA ALA A 25 -7.78 -8.57 5.95
C ALA A 25 -7.25 -8.84 4.54
N GLU A 26 -6.21 -9.67 4.42
CA GLU A 26 -5.60 -10.05 3.14
C GLU A 26 -6.59 -10.67 2.14
N TRP A 27 -7.60 -11.38 2.63
CA TRP A 27 -8.65 -11.98 1.79
C TRP A 27 -9.82 -11.05 1.47
N HIS A 28 -9.71 -9.76 1.85
CA HIS A 28 -10.71 -8.77 1.45
C HIS A 28 -10.61 -8.53 -0.06
N ARG A 29 -11.77 -8.28 -0.71
CA ARG A 29 -11.77 -7.95 -2.13
C ARG A 29 -10.91 -6.71 -2.39
N GLN A 30 -9.91 -6.84 -3.23
CA GLN A 30 -9.02 -5.76 -3.63
C GLN A 30 -9.50 -5.08 -4.93
N ALA A 31 -9.03 -3.88 -5.15
CA ALA A 31 -9.37 -3.08 -6.33
C ALA A 31 -8.47 -3.38 -7.52
N CYS A 32 -7.20 -3.63 -7.23
CA CYS A 32 -6.18 -3.98 -8.19
C CYS A 32 -4.99 -4.62 -7.47
N VAL A 33 -4.11 -5.23 -8.24
CA VAL A 33 -2.75 -5.61 -7.82
C VAL A 33 -1.78 -4.57 -8.34
N GLN A 34 -0.76 -4.21 -7.55
CA GLN A 34 0.37 -3.41 -7.99
C GLN A 34 1.60 -4.29 -8.15
N LEU A 35 2.32 -4.14 -9.27
CA LEU A 35 3.65 -4.69 -9.48
C LEU A 35 4.66 -3.56 -9.72
N THR A 36 5.91 -3.80 -9.32
CA THR A 36 7.05 -2.95 -9.67
C THR A 36 7.97 -3.79 -10.52
N TRP A 37 8.20 -3.35 -11.77
CA TRP A 37 8.83 -4.18 -12.80
C TRP A 37 10.34 -4.21 -12.67
N PRO A 38 10.99 -5.38 -12.83
CA PRO A 38 12.45 -5.49 -12.83
C PRO A 38 13.08 -4.78 -14.05
N HIS A 39 14.31 -4.30 -13.87
CA HIS A 39 15.09 -3.68 -14.93
C HIS A 39 16.60 -3.84 -14.66
N GLU A 40 17.42 -3.34 -15.59
CA GLU A 40 18.87 -3.52 -15.60
C GLU A 40 19.63 -2.90 -14.41
N ASP A 41 19.02 -1.96 -13.69
CA ASP A 41 19.65 -1.31 -12.52
C ASP A 41 19.20 -1.94 -11.18
N THR A 42 18.45 -3.06 -11.21
CA THR A 42 18.05 -3.80 -10.02
C THR A 42 18.98 -4.98 -9.76
N ASP A 43 18.88 -5.58 -8.59
CA ASP A 43 19.65 -6.79 -8.23
C ASP A 43 19.29 -8.01 -9.11
N TRP A 44 18.23 -7.89 -9.92
CA TRP A 44 17.81 -8.89 -10.89
C TRP A 44 18.64 -8.93 -12.17
N LEU A 45 19.55 -7.96 -12.42
CA LEU A 45 20.33 -7.89 -13.66
C LEU A 45 20.94 -9.25 -14.10
N PRO A 46 21.52 -10.09 -13.21
CA PRO A 46 22.08 -11.38 -13.62
C PRO A 46 21.05 -12.41 -14.11
N TYR A 47 19.77 -12.18 -13.80
CA TYR A 47 18.64 -13.06 -14.08
C TYR A 47 17.48 -12.31 -14.76
N LEU A 48 17.78 -11.20 -15.44
CA LEU A 48 16.76 -10.27 -15.91
C LEU A 48 15.76 -10.93 -16.86
N ASP A 49 16.25 -11.75 -17.80
CA ASP A 49 15.39 -12.47 -18.74
C ASP A 49 14.44 -13.44 -18.03
N ASP A 50 14.95 -14.24 -17.09
CA ASP A 50 14.18 -15.24 -16.36
C ASP A 50 13.13 -14.59 -15.44
N ILE A 51 13.51 -13.50 -14.75
CA ILE A 51 12.57 -12.79 -13.87
C ILE A 51 11.51 -12.03 -14.67
N THR A 52 11.88 -11.43 -15.81
CA THR A 52 10.92 -10.77 -16.70
C THR A 52 9.89 -11.75 -17.22
N GLU A 53 10.30 -12.95 -17.69
CA GLU A 53 9.35 -14.01 -18.08
C GLU A 53 8.41 -14.38 -16.92
N THR A 54 8.93 -14.49 -15.71
CA THR A 54 8.12 -14.75 -14.51
C THR A 54 7.11 -13.63 -14.26
N PHE A 55 7.54 -12.37 -14.36
CA PHE A 55 6.66 -11.22 -14.17
C PHE A 55 5.56 -11.13 -15.24
N VAL A 56 5.87 -11.48 -16.49
CA VAL A 56 4.86 -11.60 -17.57
C VAL A 56 3.81 -12.64 -17.22
N GLN A 57 4.22 -13.80 -16.68
CA GLN A 57 3.28 -14.84 -16.27
C GLN A 57 2.42 -14.40 -15.07
N ILE A 58 2.99 -13.71 -14.09
CA ILE A 58 2.25 -13.11 -12.97
C ILE A 58 1.26 -12.07 -13.49
N ALA A 59 1.71 -11.15 -14.36
CA ALA A 59 0.87 -10.12 -14.94
C ALA A 59 -0.32 -10.72 -15.70
N LYS A 60 -0.09 -11.75 -16.50
CA LYS A 60 -1.14 -12.49 -17.21
C LYS A 60 -2.14 -13.13 -16.27
N ALA A 61 -1.64 -13.82 -15.22
CA ALA A 61 -2.50 -14.48 -14.25
C ALA A 61 -3.38 -13.47 -13.48
N VAL A 62 -2.82 -12.33 -13.10
CA VAL A 62 -3.57 -11.26 -12.41
C VAL A 62 -4.56 -10.60 -13.36
N ALA A 63 -4.11 -10.15 -14.55
CA ALA A 63 -4.93 -9.42 -15.50
C ALA A 63 -6.13 -10.24 -16.02
N HIS A 64 -6.06 -11.57 -15.93
CA HIS A 64 -7.19 -12.44 -16.24
C HIS A 64 -8.38 -12.26 -15.28
N TYR A 65 -8.14 -11.88 -14.02
CA TYR A 65 -9.17 -11.83 -12.99
C TYR A 65 -9.45 -10.42 -12.47
N GLU A 66 -8.46 -9.53 -12.48
CA GLU A 66 -8.56 -8.21 -11.84
C GLU A 66 -7.61 -7.18 -12.46
N PRO A 67 -7.86 -5.88 -12.23
CA PRO A 67 -6.99 -4.82 -12.71
C PRO A 67 -5.56 -4.93 -12.16
N LEU A 68 -4.59 -4.64 -13.00
CA LEU A 68 -3.18 -4.64 -12.71
C LEU A 68 -2.58 -3.25 -12.97
N VAL A 69 -1.88 -2.71 -11.99
CA VAL A 69 -1.11 -1.47 -12.07
C VAL A 69 0.37 -1.82 -12.01
N ILE A 70 1.13 -1.37 -12.99
CA ILE A 70 2.56 -1.64 -13.10
C ILE A 70 3.33 -0.33 -13.02
N ALA A 71 4.24 -0.23 -12.06
CA ALA A 71 5.27 0.78 -11.99
C ALA A 71 6.50 0.25 -12.74
N ALA A 72 6.96 0.92 -13.78
CA ALA A 72 8.06 0.46 -14.62
C ALA A 72 8.97 1.61 -15.04
N LYS A 73 10.27 1.38 -15.03
CA LYS A 73 11.27 2.33 -15.55
C LYS A 73 11.13 2.53 -17.06
N HIS A 74 10.80 1.46 -17.79
CA HIS A 74 10.67 1.43 -19.25
C HIS A 74 9.27 0.96 -19.66
N PRO A 75 8.21 1.81 -19.51
CA PRO A 75 6.82 1.39 -19.72
C PRO A 75 6.54 0.87 -21.14
N ASP A 76 7.15 1.45 -22.17
CA ASP A 76 6.94 1.04 -23.56
C ASP A 76 7.49 -0.37 -23.82
N ALA A 77 8.64 -0.72 -23.24
CA ALA A 77 9.21 -2.07 -23.35
C ALA A 77 8.32 -3.09 -22.65
N VAL A 78 7.87 -2.79 -21.42
CA VAL A 78 6.97 -3.64 -20.66
C VAL A 78 5.64 -3.84 -21.39
N CYS A 79 5.11 -2.78 -22.00
CA CYS A 79 3.90 -2.88 -22.80
C CYS A 79 4.07 -3.86 -23.97
N ALA A 80 5.17 -3.74 -24.74
CA ALA A 80 5.46 -4.62 -25.84
C ALA A 80 5.61 -6.10 -25.41
N GLU A 81 6.31 -6.36 -24.31
CA GLU A 81 6.47 -7.72 -23.75
C GLU A 81 5.11 -8.34 -23.35
N LEU A 82 4.25 -7.54 -22.71
CA LEU A 82 2.94 -8.00 -22.29
C LEU A 82 1.99 -8.23 -23.49
N GLU A 83 2.03 -7.38 -24.53
CA GLU A 83 1.22 -7.53 -25.74
C GLU A 83 1.54 -8.82 -26.50
N GLU A 84 2.76 -9.35 -26.40
CA GLU A 84 3.13 -10.64 -27.00
C GLU A 84 2.50 -11.84 -26.26
N SER A 85 2.17 -11.69 -24.98
CA SER A 85 1.79 -12.80 -24.10
C SER A 85 0.35 -12.75 -23.60
N LEU A 86 -0.25 -11.57 -23.50
CA LEU A 86 -1.59 -11.34 -23.00
C LEU A 86 -2.58 -11.15 -24.16
N SER A 87 -3.81 -11.61 -23.95
CA SER A 87 -4.92 -11.30 -24.86
C SER A 87 -5.32 -9.82 -24.77
N ALA A 88 -6.04 -9.33 -25.79
CA ALA A 88 -6.55 -7.95 -25.77
C ALA A 88 -7.49 -7.67 -24.57
N GLU A 89 -8.22 -8.68 -24.09
CA GLU A 89 -9.07 -8.58 -22.90
C GLU A 89 -8.21 -8.42 -21.63
N GLU A 90 -7.20 -9.25 -21.44
CA GLU A 90 -6.27 -9.16 -20.33
C GLU A 90 -5.50 -7.83 -20.34
N MET A 91 -4.99 -7.39 -21.53
CA MET A 91 -4.33 -6.09 -21.66
C MET A 91 -5.26 -4.91 -21.31
N SER A 92 -6.57 -5.04 -21.51
CA SER A 92 -7.52 -4.00 -21.11
C SER A 92 -7.55 -3.76 -19.59
N ASN A 93 -7.15 -4.75 -18.80
CA ASN A 93 -7.03 -4.67 -17.34
C ASN A 93 -5.67 -4.14 -16.86
N VAL A 94 -4.68 -3.96 -17.75
CA VAL A 94 -3.33 -3.50 -17.37
C VAL A 94 -3.21 -1.99 -17.53
N ARG A 95 -2.52 -1.36 -16.57
CA ARG A 95 -2.12 0.05 -16.61
C ARG A 95 -0.66 0.13 -16.21
N ILE A 96 0.17 0.73 -17.08
CA ILE A 96 1.61 0.84 -16.88
C ILE A 96 1.97 2.33 -16.73
N TYR A 97 2.75 2.65 -15.72
CA TYR A 97 3.18 4.00 -15.41
C TYR A 97 4.70 4.07 -15.34
N GLU A 98 5.26 5.15 -15.87
CA GLU A 98 6.69 5.42 -15.74
C GLU A 98 7.02 5.76 -14.30
N CYS A 99 7.78 4.89 -13.66
CA CYS A 99 8.29 5.06 -12.31
C CYS A 99 9.69 4.46 -12.24
N ASP A 100 10.66 5.27 -11.83
CA ASP A 100 11.99 4.75 -11.48
C ASP A 100 11.89 4.00 -10.13
N ASN A 101 12.62 2.91 -9.99
CA ASN A 101 12.61 2.06 -8.80
C ASN A 101 14.00 1.53 -8.47
N ASN A 102 14.22 1.17 -7.21
CA ASN A 102 15.44 0.52 -6.77
C ASN A 102 15.33 -1.00 -6.95
N ASP A 103 14.15 -1.58 -6.66
CA ASP A 103 13.87 -3.01 -6.80
C ASP A 103 12.37 -3.28 -6.97
N THR A 104 11.95 -4.55 -6.91
CA THR A 104 10.61 -5.05 -7.32
C THR A 104 9.65 -5.28 -6.15
N TRP A 105 9.97 -4.85 -4.95
CA TRP A 105 9.30 -5.21 -3.69
C TRP A 105 8.05 -4.38 -3.40
N ALA A 106 7.08 -4.41 -4.33
CA ALA A 106 5.82 -3.67 -4.20
C ALA A 106 5.05 -3.97 -2.89
N ARG A 107 5.16 -5.19 -2.36
CA ARG A 107 4.55 -5.56 -1.07
C ARG A 107 5.01 -4.63 0.06
N ASP A 108 6.25 -4.17 0.03
CA ASP A 108 6.86 -3.45 1.13
C ASP A 108 6.75 -1.93 0.98
N HIS A 109 6.78 -1.40 -0.24
CA HIS A 109 6.72 0.04 -0.48
C HIS A 109 5.35 0.56 -0.94
N ALA A 110 4.43 -0.31 -1.41
CA ALA A 110 3.12 0.15 -1.86
C ALA A 110 2.23 0.65 -0.71
N PHE A 111 1.16 1.35 -1.06
CA PHE A 111 0.21 1.87 -0.08
C PHE A 111 -0.37 0.79 0.82
N ILE A 112 -0.43 1.08 2.12
CA ILE A 112 -1.30 0.35 3.05
C ILE A 112 -2.67 1.03 3.02
N THR A 113 -3.72 0.29 2.68
CA THR A 113 -5.04 0.86 2.41
C THR A 113 -5.99 0.65 3.59
N LEU A 114 -6.58 1.74 4.08
CA LEU A 114 -7.73 1.68 4.99
C LEU A 114 -9.03 1.83 4.23
N ILE A 115 -10.00 1.00 4.56
CA ILE A 115 -11.35 1.07 4.01
C ILE A 115 -12.33 1.65 5.02
N PRO A 116 -13.35 2.44 4.58
CA PRO A 116 -14.35 2.97 5.48
C PRO A 116 -15.24 1.86 6.07
N THR A 117 -15.56 1.95 7.37
CA THR A 117 -16.46 1.03 8.08
C THR A 117 -17.92 1.39 7.89
N VAL A 118 -18.22 2.64 7.56
CA VAL A 118 -19.56 3.16 7.34
C VAL A 118 -19.78 3.36 5.86
N GLY A 119 -20.51 2.47 5.21
CA GLY A 119 -20.94 2.65 3.82
C GLY A 119 -22.15 3.58 3.74
N CYS A 120 -22.20 4.48 2.75
CA CYS A 120 -23.43 5.14 2.35
C CYS A 120 -24.44 4.07 1.94
N ASN A 121 -25.51 3.90 2.69
CA ASN A 121 -26.73 3.12 2.38
C ASN A 121 -26.58 2.08 1.25
N GLY A 122 -26.09 0.88 1.59
CA GLY A 122 -26.21 -0.30 0.73
C GLY A 122 -25.23 -0.40 -0.46
N ILE A 123 -24.33 0.54 -0.66
CA ILE A 123 -23.21 0.37 -1.58
C ILE A 123 -22.09 -0.31 -0.81
N HIS A 124 -21.91 -1.61 -1.05
CA HIS A 124 -20.67 -2.26 -0.71
C HIS A 124 -19.55 -1.55 -1.49
N VAL A 125 -18.80 -0.68 -0.80
CA VAL A 125 -17.53 -0.15 -1.31
C VAL A 125 -16.49 -1.27 -1.20
N GLY A 126 -16.79 -2.37 -1.84
CA GLY A 126 -15.86 -3.45 -2.07
C GLY A 126 -15.47 -3.38 -3.53
N GLY A 127 -14.41 -2.72 -3.80
CA GLY A 127 -13.86 -2.55 -5.12
C GLY A 127 -13.82 -1.07 -5.50
N ALA A 128 -12.72 -0.43 -5.15
CA ALA A 128 -12.36 0.77 -5.88
C ALA A 128 -12.27 0.34 -7.33
N ALA A 129 -13.25 0.74 -8.12
CA ALA A 129 -13.08 0.68 -9.54
C ALA A 129 -11.84 1.50 -9.85
N VAL A 130 -10.89 0.94 -10.59
CA VAL A 130 -10.04 1.71 -11.46
C VAL A 130 -11.00 2.31 -12.49
N SER A 131 -11.64 3.38 -12.14
CA SER A 131 -12.64 4.04 -12.97
C SER A 131 -12.57 5.52 -12.69
N ALA A 132 -12.58 6.23 -13.80
CA ALA A 132 -12.79 7.64 -13.92
C ALA A 132 -13.43 8.31 -12.70
N ALA A 133 -13.04 9.57 -12.47
CA ALA A 133 -13.65 10.47 -11.49
C ALA A 133 -15.16 10.20 -11.34
N PRO A 134 -15.69 10.26 -10.10
CA PRO A 134 -17.10 10.01 -9.85
C PRO A 134 -17.93 10.84 -10.81
N THR A 135 -18.80 10.20 -11.60
CA THR A 135 -19.69 10.92 -12.50
C THR A 135 -20.60 11.80 -11.66
N GLU A 136 -20.98 12.98 -12.17
CA GLU A 136 -21.90 13.92 -11.47
C GLU A 136 -23.19 13.25 -10.98
N GLN A 137 -23.56 12.08 -11.52
CA GLN A 137 -24.72 11.30 -11.14
C GLN A 137 -24.52 10.60 -9.78
N THR A 138 -23.30 10.11 -9.49
CA THR A 138 -22.96 9.47 -8.21
C THR A 138 -22.97 10.47 -7.04
N VAL A 139 -22.70 11.74 -7.33
CA VAL A 139 -22.69 12.83 -6.35
C VAL A 139 -24.12 13.33 -6.01
N ARG A 140 -25.09 13.16 -6.91
CA ARG A 140 -26.47 13.68 -6.72
C ARG A 140 -27.35 12.80 -5.84
N ASP A 141 -27.07 11.49 -5.73
CA ASP A 141 -27.90 10.55 -4.95
C ASP A 141 -27.49 10.44 -3.47
N CYS A 142 -26.36 11.01 -3.08
CA CYS A 142 -25.95 11.12 -1.68
C CYS A 142 -26.33 12.48 -1.09
N GLY A 143 -27.55 12.59 -0.59
CA GLY A 143 -27.97 13.76 0.17
C GLY A 143 -27.05 14.02 1.37
N LYS A 144 -26.35 15.15 1.37
CA LYS A 144 -25.61 15.80 2.47
C LYS A 144 -24.63 14.97 3.34
N ASN A 145 -24.33 13.71 3.02
CA ASN A 145 -23.33 12.94 3.71
C ASN A 145 -22.05 12.90 2.86
N ALA A 146 -20.92 13.28 3.46
CA ALA A 146 -19.62 13.19 2.81
C ALA A 146 -19.37 11.75 2.32
N VAL A 147 -19.01 11.60 1.06
CA VAL A 147 -18.56 10.30 0.54
C VAL A 147 -17.24 9.99 1.25
N VAL A 148 -17.24 9.00 2.13
CA VAL A 148 -16.03 8.57 2.81
C VAL A 148 -15.25 7.70 1.82
N SER A 149 -14.09 8.18 1.38
CA SER A 149 -13.19 7.47 0.47
C SER A 149 -12.19 6.60 1.24
N CYS A 150 -11.55 5.64 0.56
CA CYS A 150 -10.43 4.90 1.16
C CYS A 150 -9.27 5.85 1.50
N ARG A 151 -8.47 5.49 2.51
CA ARG A 151 -7.20 6.16 2.81
C ARG A 151 -6.05 5.30 2.33
N LEU A 152 -5.17 5.91 1.57
CA LEU A 152 -3.95 5.31 1.04
C LEU A 152 -2.79 5.80 1.90
N LEU A 153 -2.34 4.98 2.82
CA LEU A 153 -1.28 5.33 3.77
C LEU A 153 0.07 5.13 3.10
N ASP A 154 0.82 6.21 2.99
CA ASP A 154 2.13 6.26 2.33
C ASP A 154 3.21 6.30 3.42
N PHE A 155 3.59 5.12 3.90
CA PHE A 155 4.66 4.94 4.88
C PHE A 155 6.02 4.95 4.22
N ARG A 156 7.04 5.30 4.98
CA ARG A 156 8.42 5.25 4.52
C ARG A 156 8.90 3.79 4.45
N PHE A 157 9.34 3.38 3.28
CA PHE A 157 10.14 2.18 3.10
C PHE A 157 11.62 2.56 3.11
N ASN A 158 12.46 1.88 3.89
CA ASN A 158 13.89 2.20 4.00
C ASN A 158 14.80 1.00 3.68
N GLY A 159 14.37 0.11 2.80
CA GLY A 159 15.18 -1.03 2.37
C GLY A 159 15.49 -1.99 3.51
N TRP A 160 14.47 -2.33 4.32
CA TRP A 160 14.55 -3.26 5.46
C TRP A 160 15.56 -2.85 6.54
N GLY A 161 15.57 -1.59 6.88
CA GLY A 161 16.49 -1.05 7.89
C GLY A 161 17.82 -0.61 7.28
N GLU A 162 17.77 0.01 6.11
CA GLU A 162 18.92 0.58 5.39
C GLU A 162 19.91 -0.49 4.86
N LYS A 163 19.44 -1.72 4.65
CA LYS A 163 20.22 -2.77 4.00
C LYS A 163 20.38 -2.51 2.49
N PHE A 164 19.35 -1.87 1.87
CA PHE A 164 19.30 -1.54 0.45
C PHE A 164 18.82 -0.11 0.24
N ALA A 165 19.15 0.46 -0.92
CA ALA A 165 18.59 1.75 -1.34
C ALA A 165 17.08 1.62 -1.57
N ALA A 166 16.32 2.65 -1.19
CA ALA A 166 14.86 2.70 -1.36
C ALA A 166 14.36 4.13 -1.70
N ASP A 167 15.25 4.99 -2.11
CA ASP A 167 14.95 6.40 -2.40
C ASP A 167 14.02 6.56 -3.60
N LYS A 168 14.14 5.69 -4.62
CA LYS A 168 13.26 5.66 -5.77
C LYS A 168 11.94 4.96 -5.45
N ASP A 169 11.98 3.84 -4.73
CA ASP A 169 10.79 3.07 -4.34
C ASP A 169 9.82 3.93 -3.54
N ASN A 170 10.31 4.79 -2.64
CA ASN A 170 9.50 5.75 -1.89
C ASN A 170 8.79 6.81 -2.75
N LEU A 171 9.18 6.99 -4.01
CA LEU A 171 8.53 7.94 -4.92
C LEU A 171 7.40 7.30 -5.73
N ILE A 172 7.35 5.97 -5.83
CA ILE A 172 6.38 5.24 -6.66
C ILE A 172 4.94 5.58 -6.24
N ASN A 173 4.63 5.52 -4.95
CA ASN A 173 3.31 5.84 -4.44
C ASN A 173 2.84 7.25 -4.83
N ARG A 174 3.72 8.24 -4.70
CA ARG A 174 3.43 9.64 -5.07
C ARG A 174 3.19 9.79 -6.57
N THR A 175 4.01 9.11 -7.38
CA THR A 175 3.91 9.13 -8.83
C THR A 175 2.60 8.50 -9.29
N LEU A 176 2.27 7.31 -8.80
CA LEU A 176 1.04 6.61 -9.13
C LEU A 176 -0.21 7.38 -8.65
N PHE A 177 -0.19 7.91 -7.43
CA PHE A 177 -1.29 8.74 -6.94
C PHE A 177 -1.46 10.02 -7.77
N GLY A 178 -0.34 10.67 -8.13
CA GLY A 178 -0.32 11.87 -8.98
C GLY A 178 -0.84 11.64 -10.40
N SER A 179 -0.73 10.42 -10.92
CA SER A 179 -1.30 10.04 -12.23
C SER A 179 -2.84 9.89 -12.20
N GLY A 180 -3.44 9.85 -11.02
CA GLY A 180 -4.87 9.67 -10.83
C GLY A 180 -5.36 8.21 -10.99
N VAL A 181 -4.45 7.23 -11.03
CA VAL A 181 -4.83 5.81 -11.13
C VAL A 181 -5.53 5.31 -9.87
N PHE A 182 -5.17 5.85 -8.72
CA PHE A 182 -5.79 5.53 -7.44
C PHE A 182 -6.75 6.62 -7.00
N GLY A 183 -7.96 6.22 -6.62
CA GLY A 183 -8.92 7.09 -5.94
C GLY A 183 -8.73 7.02 -4.43
N GLY A 184 -9.16 8.07 -3.72
CA GLY A 184 -9.11 8.12 -2.27
C GLY A 184 -8.31 9.30 -1.72
N GLU A 185 -7.96 9.23 -0.44
CA GLU A 185 -7.14 10.21 0.25
C GLU A 185 -5.73 9.63 0.48
N ARG A 186 -4.69 10.27 -0.07
CA ARG A 186 -3.31 9.90 0.28
C ARG A 186 -2.94 10.55 1.60
N VAL A 187 -2.53 9.73 2.56
CA VAL A 187 -2.03 10.18 3.87
C VAL A 187 -0.53 9.93 3.93
N ASP A 188 0.24 10.98 4.09
CA ASP A 188 1.69 10.94 4.14
C ASP A 188 2.18 10.58 5.55
N TYR A 189 2.86 9.46 5.68
CA TYR A 189 3.51 8.96 6.89
C TYR A 189 5.00 8.68 6.68
N ASP A 190 5.68 9.51 5.88
CA ASP A 190 7.14 9.42 5.63
C ASP A 190 8.00 9.59 6.91
N ASP A 191 7.38 10.00 8.01
CA ASP A 191 8.00 10.10 9.34
C ASP A 191 8.10 8.77 10.09
N PHE A 192 7.55 7.66 9.53
CA PHE A 192 7.53 6.35 10.18
C PHE A 192 7.82 5.24 9.18
N VAL A 193 8.81 4.41 9.50
CA VAL A 193 9.19 3.26 8.65
C VAL A 193 8.25 2.09 8.90
N LEU A 194 7.56 1.65 7.85
CA LEU A 194 6.68 0.48 7.90
C LEU A 194 6.60 -0.18 6.53
N GLU A 195 7.01 -1.42 6.45
CA GLU A 195 6.82 -2.26 5.28
C GLU A 195 5.46 -2.99 5.35
N GLY A 196 4.75 -3.06 4.23
CA GLY A 196 3.51 -3.84 4.15
C GLY A 196 3.70 -5.32 4.46
N GLY A 197 4.88 -5.87 4.15
CA GLY A 197 5.27 -7.24 4.48
C GLY A 197 5.50 -7.51 5.97
N SER A 198 5.62 -6.47 6.81
CA SER A 198 5.86 -6.61 8.25
C SER A 198 4.60 -6.73 9.09
N ILE A 199 3.42 -6.61 8.49
CA ILE A 199 2.13 -6.63 9.19
C ILE A 199 1.13 -7.58 8.54
N GLU A 200 0.24 -8.14 9.36
CA GLU A 200 -0.93 -8.92 8.94
C GLU A 200 -2.18 -8.44 9.66
N SER A 201 -3.32 -8.43 8.99
CA SER A 201 -4.59 -7.96 9.57
C SER A 201 -5.68 -9.01 9.52
N ASP A 202 -6.47 -9.12 10.59
CA ASP A 202 -7.69 -9.93 10.63
C ASP A 202 -8.92 -9.23 10.02
N GLY A 203 -8.78 -7.97 9.61
CA GLY A 203 -9.88 -7.14 9.12
C GLY A 203 -10.91 -6.78 10.19
N ARG A 204 -10.59 -6.99 11.47
CA ARG A 204 -11.47 -6.72 12.63
C ARG A 204 -10.79 -5.87 13.69
N GLY A 205 -9.67 -5.25 13.32
CA GLY A 205 -8.91 -4.38 14.20
C GLY A 205 -7.80 -5.06 14.98
N THR A 206 -7.46 -6.32 14.67
CA THR A 206 -6.23 -6.96 15.16
C THR A 206 -5.18 -6.92 14.07
N VAL A 207 -3.99 -6.43 14.41
CA VAL A 207 -2.81 -6.46 13.54
C VAL A 207 -1.74 -7.31 14.21
N LEU A 208 -1.12 -8.20 13.44
CA LEU A 208 -0.02 -9.05 13.85
C LEU A 208 1.28 -8.51 13.26
N THR A 209 2.36 -8.56 14.04
CA THR A 209 3.70 -8.16 13.59
C THR A 209 4.78 -8.88 14.39
N THR A 210 6.06 -8.71 14.02
CA THR A 210 7.18 -9.26 14.77
C THR A 210 8.03 -8.17 15.42
N SER A 211 8.47 -8.40 16.66
CA SER A 211 9.39 -7.49 17.34
C SER A 211 10.76 -7.46 16.66
N VAL A 212 11.21 -8.58 16.12
CA VAL A 212 12.48 -8.69 15.39
C VAL A 212 12.51 -7.76 14.17
N CYS A 213 11.39 -7.61 13.47
CA CYS A 213 11.29 -6.70 12.33
C CYS A 213 11.15 -5.23 12.76
N LEU A 214 10.06 -4.87 13.45
CA LEU A 214 9.74 -3.46 13.72
C LEU A 214 10.66 -2.79 14.75
N MET A 215 11.28 -3.57 15.63
CA MET A 215 12.26 -3.06 16.60
C MET A 215 13.71 -3.22 16.13
N ALA A 216 13.93 -3.68 14.89
CA ALA A 216 15.27 -3.78 14.31
C ALA A 216 15.97 -2.42 14.26
N PRO A 217 17.30 -2.38 14.32
CA PRO A 217 18.06 -1.16 14.10
C PRO A 217 17.69 -0.46 12.78
N ASN A 218 17.88 0.86 12.74
CA ASN A 218 17.64 1.70 11.55
C ASN A 218 16.18 1.72 11.05
N ARG A 219 15.20 1.33 11.89
CA ARG A 219 13.77 1.50 11.60
C ARG A 219 13.23 2.77 12.29
N ASN A 220 12.61 2.63 13.45
CA ASN A 220 11.96 3.73 14.15
C ASN A 220 12.63 4.11 15.49
N GLN A 221 13.87 3.66 15.73
CA GLN A 221 14.57 4.00 16.97
C GLN A 221 14.84 5.52 17.06
N PRO A 222 14.81 6.09 18.25
CA PRO A 222 14.85 5.42 19.59
C PRO A 222 13.48 5.04 20.17
N MET A 223 12.42 4.88 19.37
CA MET A 223 11.08 4.51 19.85
C MET A 223 11.10 3.17 20.58
N THR A 224 10.41 3.12 21.70
CA THR A 224 10.12 1.87 22.42
C THR A 224 9.03 1.08 21.71
N GLN A 225 8.93 -0.22 22.00
CA GLN A 225 7.85 -1.08 21.46
C GLN A 225 6.45 -0.52 21.77
N ALA A 226 6.26 0.07 22.95
CA ALA A 226 4.98 0.67 23.33
C ALA A 226 4.65 1.92 22.50
N GLU A 227 5.63 2.73 22.16
CA GLU A 227 5.46 3.90 21.29
C GLU A 227 5.18 3.45 19.85
N VAL A 228 5.89 2.45 19.32
CA VAL A 228 5.60 1.86 18.01
C VAL A 228 4.18 1.28 17.98
N GLU A 229 3.78 0.53 19.02
CA GLU A 229 2.43 -0.02 19.13
C GLU A 229 1.35 1.08 19.09
N GLN A 230 1.59 2.19 19.78
CA GLN A 230 0.66 3.32 19.77
C GLN A 230 0.52 3.91 18.36
N VAL A 231 1.62 4.14 17.65
CA VAL A 231 1.61 4.63 16.27
C VAL A 231 0.85 3.67 15.34
N LEU A 232 1.09 2.36 15.46
CA LEU A 232 0.38 1.36 14.66
C LEU A 232 -1.13 1.38 14.93
N LYS A 233 -1.54 1.48 16.21
CA LYS A 233 -2.96 1.59 16.56
C LYS A 233 -3.62 2.82 15.97
N GLU A 234 -2.95 3.96 16.04
CA GLU A 234 -3.46 5.23 15.54
C GLU A 234 -3.54 5.23 14.01
N ARG A 235 -2.42 4.91 13.33
CA ARG A 235 -2.34 5.04 11.88
C ARG A 235 -3.04 3.93 11.10
N LEU A 236 -3.06 2.69 11.64
CA LEU A 236 -3.73 1.55 11.01
C LEU A 236 -5.17 1.34 11.49
N CYS A 237 -5.70 2.22 12.34
CA CYS A 237 -7.01 2.06 12.98
C CYS A 237 -7.16 0.71 13.71
N ALA A 238 -6.07 0.22 14.30
CA ALA A 238 -6.02 -1.06 14.98
C ALA A 238 -6.40 -0.93 16.45
N ARG A 239 -7.21 -1.86 16.95
CA ARG A 239 -7.58 -1.95 18.37
C ARG A 239 -6.58 -2.76 19.18
N LYS A 240 -5.92 -3.71 18.53
CA LYS A 240 -4.99 -4.65 19.16
C LYS A 240 -3.82 -4.93 18.24
N ILE A 241 -2.60 -4.86 18.79
CA ILE A 241 -1.40 -5.36 18.14
C ILE A 241 -0.96 -6.65 18.84
N VAL A 242 -0.67 -7.68 18.07
CA VAL A 242 -0.12 -8.95 18.55
C VAL A 242 1.32 -9.04 18.07
N TRP A 243 2.23 -9.09 19.01
CA TRP A 243 3.65 -9.20 18.76
C TRP A 243 4.11 -10.66 18.80
N PHE A 244 4.88 -11.07 17.81
CA PHE A 244 5.65 -12.30 17.81
C PHE A 244 7.11 -11.96 18.07
N ASP A 245 7.71 -12.58 19.09
CA ASP A 245 9.11 -12.33 19.47
C ASP A 245 10.09 -13.24 18.75
N HIS A 246 9.61 -14.10 17.87
CA HIS A 246 10.37 -15.08 17.13
C HIS A 246 9.97 -15.10 15.67
N GLY A 247 10.92 -15.45 14.82
CA GLY A 247 10.75 -15.60 13.38
C GLY A 247 11.98 -15.05 12.67
N GLN A 248 12.53 -15.82 11.76
CA GLN A 248 13.61 -15.43 10.87
C GLN A 248 13.30 -15.95 9.48
N LEU A 249 13.52 -15.12 8.48
CA LEU A 249 13.59 -15.55 7.10
C LEU A 249 15.02 -16.01 6.80
N ILE A 250 15.16 -17.02 5.94
CA ILE A 250 16.48 -17.46 5.46
C ILE A 250 17.00 -16.35 4.55
N GLY A 251 18.13 -15.72 4.92
CA GLY A 251 18.74 -14.63 4.17
C GLY A 251 18.56 -13.22 4.78
N ASP A 252 17.87 -13.13 5.90
CA ASP A 252 17.77 -11.87 6.68
C ASP A 252 19.05 -11.58 7.49
#